data_25d2afd6d6c95ef3a8b5009055c47769
#
_entry.id   25d2afd6d6c95ef3a8b5009055c47769
#
_cell.length_a   1.000
_cell.length_b   1.000
_cell.length_c   1.000
_cell.angle_alpha   90.00
_cell.angle_beta   90.00
_cell.angle_gamma   90.00
#
_symmetry.space_group_name_H-M   'P 1'
#
loop_
_entity.id
_entity.type
_entity.pdbx_description
1 polymer ?
#
loop_
_entity_poly.entity_id
_entity_poly.type
_entity_poly.pdbx_seq_one_letter_code
_entity_poly.pdbx_strand_id
1 'polypeptide(L)' 'MPVYNGAPADLLDVTWRKSTKSNPSGSCVEVATLPDGEIAVRNSRHPSGPALVYTRAEIAAFLAGAKAGEFDDLM' A
#
# COMPACT_ATOMS: atom_id res chain seq x y z
N MET A 1 -1.01 -12.50 15.36
CA MET A 1 -1.91 -11.36 15.63
C MET A 1 -2.18 -10.60 14.37
N PRO A 2 -3.42 -10.23 14.09
CA PRO A 2 -3.70 -9.41 12.91
C PRO A 2 -3.03 -8.04 13.06
N VAL A 3 -2.60 -7.50 11.94
CA VAL A 3 -2.06 -6.15 11.88
C VAL A 3 -3.23 -5.17 11.88
N TYR A 4 -3.19 -4.19 12.77
CA TYR A 4 -4.24 -3.18 12.81
C TYR A 4 -3.91 -2.02 11.88
N ASN A 5 -4.96 -1.39 11.35
CA ASN A 5 -4.84 -0.22 10.52
C ASN A 5 -4.20 0.91 11.33
N GLY A 6 -3.14 1.50 10.78
CA GLY A 6 -2.37 2.53 11.47
C GLY A 6 -1.14 2.03 12.21
N ALA A 7 -0.89 0.72 12.22
CA ALA A 7 0.31 0.17 12.85
C ALA A 7 1.57 0.77 12.20
N PRO A 8 2.67 0.98 12.98
CA PRO A 8 3.92 1.45 12.39
C PRO A 8 4.40 0.49 11.30
N ALA A 9 4.58 1.02 10.09
CA ALA A 9 4.85 0.18 8.91
C ALA A 9 6.18 -0.56 9.00
N ASP A 10 7.18 0.05 9.61
CA ASP A 10 8.52 -0.56 9.74
C ASP A 10 8.57 -1.70 10.75
N LEU A 11 7.53 -1.88 11.57
CA LEU A 11 7.42 -3.00 12.49
C LEU A 11 6.77 -4.23 11.86
N LEU A 12 6.27 -4.11 10.64
CA LEU A 12 5.63 -5.23 9.95
C LEU A 12 6.71 -6.10 9.29
N ASP A 13 6.66 -7.40 9.57
CA ASP A 13 7.56 -8.37 8.94
C ASP A 13 6.99 -8.80 7.59
N VAL A 14 7.12 -7.91 6.61
CA VAL A 14 6.54 -8.09 5.28
C VAL A 14 7.53 -7.60 4.23
N THR A 15 7.35 -8.04 2.99
CA THR A 15 8.11 -7.56 1.86
C THR A 15 7.34 -6.45 1.15
N TRP A 16 7.84 -5.23 1.29
CA TRP A 16 7.23 -4.08 0.63
C TRP A 16 7.61 -4.02 -0.84
N ARG A 17 6.64 -3.71 -1.68
CA ARG A 17 6.83 -3.63 -3.12
C ARG A 17 6.31 -2.31 -3.65
N LYS A 18 7.06 -1.70 -4.56
CA LYS A 18 6.67 -0.47 -5.25
C LYS A 18 6.58 -0.73 -6.75
N SER A 19 5.85 0.14 -7.47
CA SER A 19 5.78 0.07 -8.92
C SER A 19 7.15 0.36 -9.55
N THR A 20 7.44 -0.29 -10.66
CA THR A 20 8.61 0.04 -11.49
C THR A 20 8.50 1.44 -12.09
N LYS A 21 7.33 2.06 -12.05
CA LYS A 21 7.09 3.44 -12.50
C LYS A 21 7.50 4.46 -11.43
N SER A 22 7.84 4.00 -10.23
CA SER A 22 8.21 4.90 -9.14
C SER A 22 9.57 5.55 -9.38
N ASN A 23 9.69 6.76 -8.82
CA ASN A 23 10.93 7.52 -8.91
C ASN A 23 12.03 6.79 -8.11
N PRO A 24 13.24 6.60 -8.68
CA PRO A 24 14.35 5.97 -7.95
C PRO A 24 14.77 6.70 -6.67
N SER A 25 14.41 7.98 -6.51
CA SER A 25 14.72 8.74 -5.30
C SER A 25 13.88 8.30 -4.09
N GLY A 26 12.95 7.38 -4.25
CA GLY A 26 12.22 6.78 -3.14
C GLY A 26 10.88 7.42 -2.79
N SER A 27 10.40 8.37 -3.59
CA SER A 27 9.07 8.97 -3.39
C SER A 27 8.01 8.07 -4.00
N CYS A 28 7.57 7.06 -3.27
CA CYS A 28 6.67 6.05 -3.81
C CYS A 28 5.63 5.59 -2.80
N VAL A 29 4.57 4.99 -3.35
CA VAL A 29 3.61 4.20 -2.61
C VAL A 29 4.11 2.75 -2.62
N GLU A 30 4.14 2.13 -1.47
CA GLU A 30 4.55 0.73 -1.34
C GLU A 30 3.42 -0.10 -0.77
N VAL A 31 3.33 -1.34 -1.25
CA VAL A 31 2.28 -2.28 -0.84
C VAL A 31 2.89 -3.60 -0.38
N ALA A 32 2.20 -4.30 0.51
CA ALA A 32 2.64 -5.61 0.97
C ALA A 32 1.42 -6.46 1.30
N THR A 33 1.55 -7.77 1.04
CA THR A 33 0.52 -8.72 1.45
C THR A 33 0.78 -9.16 2.88
N LEU A 34 -0.25 -9.09 3.71
CA LEU A 34 -0.18 -9.56 5.11
C LEU A 34 -0.50 -11.05 5.18
N PRO A 35 -0.08 -11.73 6.28
CA PRO A 35 -0.30 -13.17 6.40
C PRO A 35 -1.76 -13.61 6.31
N ASP A 36 -2.71 -12.75 6.69
CA ASP A 36 -4.15 -13.05 6.64
C ASP A 36 -4.78 -12.74 5.28
N GLY A 37 -3.98 -12.28 4.32
CA GLY A 37 -4.44 -11.93 2.98
C GLY A 37 -4.86 -10.47 2.81
N GLU A 38 -4.86 -9.69 3.88
CA GLU A 38 -5.09 -8.24 3.76
C GLU A 38 -3.88 -7.57 3.11
N ILE A 39 -4.07 -6.33 2.68
CA ILE A 39 -3.04 -5.57 1.98
C ILE A 39 -2.68 -4.35 2.79
N ALA A 40 -1.39 -4.18 3.05
CA ALA A 40 -0.88 -2.98 3.70
C ALA A 40 -0.32 -2.03 2.65
N VAL A 41 -0.53 -0.73 2.88
CA VAL A 41 -0.03 0.35 2.02
C VAL A 41 0.74 1.32 2.91
N ARG A 42 1.91 1.76 2.46
CA ARG A 42 2.68 2.77 3.20
C ARG A 42 3.23 3.84 2.28
N ASN A 43 3.54 4.97 2.90
CA ASN A 43 4.28 6.06 2.25
C ASN A 43 5.78 5.80 2.44
N SER A 44 6.51 5.60 1.34
CA SER A 44 7.95 5.30 1.42
C SER A 44 8.78 6.45 1.99
N ARG A 45 8.25 7.68 1.96
CA ARG A 45 8.94 8.84 2.56
C ARG A 45 8.86 8.83 4.08
N HIS A 46 7.95 8.03 4.66
CA HIS A 46 7.78 7.88 6.09
C HIS A 46 7.64 6.39 6.42
N PRO A 47 8.74 5.62 6.27
CA PRO A 47 8.64 4.16 6.43
C PRO A 47 8.27 3.72 7.84
N SER A 48 8.48 4.56 8.85
CA SER A 48 8.03 4.28 10.22
C SER A 48 6.63 4.83 10.50
N GLY A 49 6.00 5.50 9.52
CA GLY A 49 4.66 6.02 9.65
C GLY A 49 3.60 4.92 9.64
N PRO A 50 2.33 5.31 9.74
CA PRO A 50 1.25 4.32 9.82
C PRO A 50 1.09 3.55 8.52
N ALA A 51 0.88 2.23 8.64
CA ALA A 51 0.46 1.41 7.52
C ALA A 51 -1.06 1.47 7.41
N LEU A 52 -1.56 1.68 6.21
CA LEU A 52 -2.99 1.60 5.93
C LEU A 52 -3.30 0.16 5.56
N VAL A 53 -4.26 -0.46 6.25
CA VAL A 53 -4.57 -1.87 6.05
C VAL A 53 -5.95 -1.99 5.42
N TYR A 54 -6.01 -2.66 4.29
CA TYR A 54 -7.24 -2.84 3.51
C TYR A 54 -7.53 -4.31 3.30
N THR A 55 -8.81 -4.63 3.15
CA THR A 55 -9.22 -5.98 2.74
C THR A 55 -8.84 -6.21 1.28
N ARG A 56 -8.76 -7.48 0.88
CA ARG A 56 -8.52 -7.81 -0.53
C ARG A 56 -9.61 -7.22 -1.43
N ALA A 57 -10.87 -7.25 -0.99
CA ALA A 57 -11.98 -6.71 -1.77
C ALA A 57 -11.83 -5.20 -2.00
N GLU A 58 -11.40 -4.48 -0.96
CA GLU A 58 -11.19 -3.02 -1.07
C GLU A 58 -10.08 -2.71 -2.08
N ILE A 59 -8.96 -3.41 -1.99
CA ILE A 59 -7.85 -3.19 -2.91
C ILE A 59 -8.21 -3.64 -4.34
N ALA A 60 -8.95 -4.74 -4.48
CA ALA A 60 -9.41 -5.19 -5.80
C ALA A 60 -10.29 -4.12 -6.47
N ALA A 61 -11.21 -3.51 -5.72
CA ALA A 61 -12.05 -2.44 -6.23
C ALA A 61 -11.23 -1.21 -6.61
N PHE A 62 -10.26 -0.83 -5.77
CA PHE A 62 -9.39 0.31 -6.04
C PHE A 62 -8.57 0.09 -7.33
N LEU A 63 -7.98 -1.10 -7.48
CA LEU A 63 -7.18 -1.41 -8.67
C LEU A 63 -8.04 -1.42 -9.94
N ALA A 64 -9.26 -1.97 -9.86
CA ALA A 64 -10.17 -1.98 -10.99
C ALA A 64 -10.55 -0.55 -11.39
N GLY A 65 -10.84 0.31 -10.42
CA GLY A 65 -11.14 1.72 -10.68
C GLY A 65 -9.95 2.46 -11.28
N ALA A 66 -8.75 2.22 -10.75
CA ALA A 66 -7.53 2.84 -11.26
C ALA A 66 -7.28 2.43 -12.72
N LYS A 67 -7.45 1.14 -13.03
CA LYS A 67 -7.28 0.64 -14.41
C LYS A 67 -8.32 1.23 -15.36
N ALA A 68 -9.50 1.53 -14.87
CA ALA A 68 -10.58 2.14 -15.67
C ALA A 68 -10.41 3.66 -15.81
N GLY A 69 -9.38 4.25 -15.23
CA GLY A 69 -9.12 5.68 -15.33
C GLY A 69 -9.96 6.54 -14.42
N GLU A 70 -10.64 5.97 -13.43
CA GLU A 70 -11.58 6.71 -12.58
C GLU A 70 -10.90 7.78 -11.73
N PHE A 71 -9.61 7.66 -11.49
CA PHE A 71 -8.84 8.59 -10.65
C PHE A 71 -7.85 9.43 -11.45
N ASP A 72 -7.92 9.39 -12.79
CA ASP A 72 -6.95 10.09 -13.62
C ASP A 72 -7.03 11.61 -13.47
N ASP A 73 -8.17 12.15 -13.04
CA ASP A 73 -8.36 13.56 -12.76
C ASP A 73 -7.55 14.08 -11.59
N LEU A 74 -6.94 13.19 -10.81
CA LEU A 74 -6.00 13.58 -9.75
C LEU A 74 -4.69 14.15 -10.32
N MET A 75 -4.41 13.87 -11.58
CA MET A 75 -3.16 14.29 -12.24
C MET A 75 -3.33 15.50 -13.14
#